data_0624b091f99ac5d2c0b326b27097bd68
#
_entry.id   0624b091f99ac5d2c0b326b27097bd68
#
_cell.length_a   1.000
_cell.length_b   1.000
_cell.length_c   1.000
_cell.angle_alpha   90.00
_cell.angle_beta   90.00
_cell.angle_gamma   90.00
#
_symmetry.space_group_name_H-M   'P 1'
#
loop_
_entity.id
_entity.type
_entity.pdbx_description
1 polymer ?
#
loop_
_entity_poly.entity_id
_entity_poly.type
_entity_poly.pdbx_seq_one_letter_code
_entity_poly.pdbx_strand_id
1 'polypeptide(L)'
;MGLKEEQKLKTKYLLATEEFDGIQIVKLTTDNIARVEAMIMTDSGYAKSGDIKACPTYKKNGEEDYSGSTAYWMTELKRALESKNTSNLRNIVNHAVVAVDKENSTHINSDGVGREQLTDRIMARAQSLKEILSNVDSGLTFIEELAEITTGVDEEHKARTNLSFASKFAHYACFYLFEENDPRRDNFSIYDNVLNKALPIYIKKYNLAGYDPDSYSSYYKCIGDIIRSSGEDLSRNGFDHLIWYYYKARLDSIKLKKEKASPVLKVKENRHVASETFSTQDAYEYILYSKEEAKRNGKTEITIKALDIARHFKRYDRIVPMCGAMRKAMNPGDVIIHTPPKGNSTTLEIKYMLK
;
A
#
# COMPACT_ATOMS: atom_id res chain seq x y z
N MET A 1 -13.30 20.82 -2.67
CA MET A 1 -13.28 19.67 -1.75
C MET A 1 -14.56 18.88 -1.97
N GLY A 2 -14.50 17.63 -2.43
CA GLY A 2 -15.71 16.86 -2.73
C GLY A 2 -16.39 16.38 -1.44
N LEU A 3 -17.71 16.20 -1.47
CA LEU A 3 -18.50 15.68 -0.33
C LEU A 3 -17.87 14.45 0.36
N LYS A 4 -17.16 13.60 -0.39
CA LYS A 4 -16.44 12.44 0.13
C LYS A 4 -15.22 12.79 0.99
N GLU A 5 -14.51 13.88 0.69
CA GLU A 5 -13.37 14.34 1.51
C GLU A 5 -13.85 15.02 2.80
N GLU A 6 -14.96 15.73 2.73
CA GLU A 6 -15.56 16.39 3.89
C GLU A 6 -16.14 15.37 4.89
N GLN A 7 -16.76 14.30 4.39
CA GLN A 7 -17.20 13.16 5.21
C GLN A 7 -16.03 12.40 5.84
N LYS A 8 -14.98 12.10 5.07
CA LYS A 8 -13.75 11.49 5.59
C LYS A 8 -13.07 12.34 6.66
N LEU A 9 -13.06 13.67 6.51
CA LEU A 9 -12.58 14.58 7.54
C LEU A 9 -13.47 14.54 8.81
N LYS A 10 -14.78 14.60 8.67
CA LYS A 10 -15.71 14.58 9.83
C LYS A 10 -15.55 13.33 10.68
N THR A 11 -15.37 12.18 10.07
CA THR A 11 -15.26 10.92 10.82
C THR A 11 -13.88 10.69 11.43
N LYS A 12 -12.83 11.22 10.84
CA LYS A 12 -11.48 11.25 11.49
C LYS A 12 -11.51 11.98 12.83
N TYR A 13 -12.45 12.93 13.03
CA TYR A 13 -12.63 13.65 14.30
C TYR A 13 -13.48 12.89 15.33
N LEU A 14 -14.16 11.82 14.94
CA LEU A 14 -15.02 11.04 15.84
C LEU A 14 -14.32 9.81 16.44
N LEU A 15 -13.12 9.46 15.96
CA LEU A 15 -12.34 8.37 16.50
C LEU A 15 -11.63 8.80 17.79
N ALA A 16 -11.74 7.98 18.83
CA ALA A 16 -10.98 8.18 20.05
C ALA A 16 -9.48 8.05 19.77
N THR A 17 -8.73 9.03 20.25
CA THR A 17 -7.28 9.09 20.10
C THR A 17 -6.60 9.20 21.46
N GLU A 18 -5.29 8.98 21.47
CA GLU A 18 -4.43 9.19 22.62
C GLU A 18 -3.11 9.81 22.17
N GLU A 19 -2.44 10.48 23.09
CA GLU A 19 -1.11 11.00 22.83
C GLU A 19 -0.06 9.91 23.13
N PHE A 20 0.83 9.68 22.21
CA PHE A 20 1.97 8.80 22.39
C PHE A 20 3.20 9.39 21.69
N ASP A 21 4.30 9.54 22.41
CA ASP A 21 5.58 10.07 21.88
C ASP A 21 5.42 11.43 21.17
N GLY A 22 4.55 12.31 21.72
CA GLY A 22 4.25 13.63 21.16
C GLY A 22 3.40 13.64 19.89
N ILE A 23 2.79 12.52 19.53
CA ILE A 23 1.87 12.42 18.38
C ILE A 23 0.51 11.88 18.81
N GLN A 24 -0.55 12.31 18.11
CA GLN A 24 -1.88 11.73 18.30
C GLN A 24 -2.00 10.43 17.50
N ILE A 25 -2.28 9.34 18.18
CA ILE A 25 -2.51 8.02 17.60
C ILE A 25 -3.95 7.58 17.82
N VAL A 26 -4.48 6.73 16.96
CA VAL A 26 -5.82 6.16 17.18
C VAL A 26 -5.76 5.10 18.27
N LYS A 27 -6.75 5.13 19.19
CA LYS A 27 -6.91 4.05 20.16
C LYS A 27 -7.40 2.78 19.47
N LEU A 28 -6.79 1.66 19.81
CA LEU A 28 -7.21 0.34 19.35
C LEU A 28 -8.37 -0.13 20.24
N THR A 29 -9.60 0.19 19.84
CA THR A 29 -10.82 -0.19 20.58
C THR A 29 -11.89 -0.72 19.64
N THR A 30 -12.74 -1.60 20.16
CA THR A 30 -13.91 -2.14 19.43
C THR A 30 -14.84 -1.03 18.97
N ASP A 31 -15.05 0.04 19.78
CA ASP A 31 -15.86 1.20 19.41
C ASP A 31 -15.30 1.96 18.20
N ASN A 32 -13.98 2.20 18.16
CA ASN A 32 -13.36 2.82 17.00
C ASN A 32 -13.46 1.96 15.74
N ILE A 33 -13.32 0.64 15.86
CA ILE A 33 -13.50 -0.29 14.75
C ILE A 33 -14.93 -0.21 14.22
N ALA A 34 -15.94 -0.33 15.10
CA ALA A 34 -17.35 -0.26 14.72
C ALA A 34 -17.69 1.05 13.98
N ARG A 35 -17.11 2.17 14.42
CA ARG A 35 -17.28 3.46 13.75
C ARG A 35 -16.67 3.47 12.34
N VAL A 36 -15.46 2.93 12.19
CA VAL A 36 -14.80 2.84 10.87
C VAL A 36 -15.56 1.91 9.94
N GLU A 37 -16.00 0.75 10.42
CA GLU A 37 -16.77 -0.21 9.62
C GLU A 37 -18.11 0.36 9.16
N ALA A 38 -18.84 1.05 10.04
CA ALA A 38 -20.06 1.76 9.67
C ALA A 38 -19.81 2.79 8.56
N MET A 39 -18.65 3.44 8.56
CA MET A 39 -18.28 4.37 7.49
C MET A 39 -17.91 3.68 6.19
N ILE A 40 -17.17 2.58 6.26
CA ILE A 40 -16.83 1.78 5.08
C ILE A 40 -18.12 1.34 4.40
N MET A 41 -19.08 0.88 5.17
CA MET A 41 -20.40 0.46 4.67
C MET A 41 -21.18 1.60 4.02
N THR A 42 -21.04 2.84 4.49
CA THR A 42 -21.75 4.00 3.92
C THR A 42 -21.03 4.64 2.73
N ASP A 43 -19.70 4.68 2.75
CA ASP A 43 -18.88 5.40 1.76
C ASP A 43 -18.42 4.54 0.59
N SER A 44 -18.29 3.23 0.77
CA SER A 44 -17.86 2.33 -0.28
C SER A 44 -19.07 1.77 -1.04
N GLY A 45 -18.84 1.36 -2.26
CA GLY A 45 -19.79 0.55 -3.00
C GLY A 45 -20.24 -0.73 -2.31
N TYR A 46 -19.67 -1.09 -1.13
CA TYR A 46 -20.11 -2.20 -0.29
C TYR A 46 -21.55 -2.03 0.18
N ALA A 47 -21.97 -0.85 0.62
CA ALA A 47 -23.35 -0.61 1.02
C ALA A 47 -24.35 -0.72 -0.16
N LYS A 48 -23.87 -0.48 -1.38
CA LYS A 48 -24.65 -0.66 -2.60
C LYS A 48 -24.61 -2.09 -3.11
N SER A 49 -23.71 -2.92 -2.59
CA SER A 49 -23.49 -4.31 -2.97
C SER A 49 -24.20 -5.32 -2.07
N GLY A 50 -25.11 -4.90 -1.20
CA GLY A 50 -26.11 -5.83 -0.64
C GLY A 50 -26.75 -6.69 -1.73
N ASP A 51 -26.75 -6.22 -2.95
CA ASP A 51 -26.75 -6.99 -4.18
C ASP A 51 -25.33 -7.13 -4.69
N ILE A 52 -24.71 -8.27 -4.52
CA ILE A 52 -23.55 -8.72 -5.28
C ILE A 52 -24.01 -8.92 -6.73
N LYS A 53 -24.42 -7.86 -7.38
CA LYS A 53 -24.60 -7.89 -8.82
C LYS A 53 -23.23 -7.65 -9.40
N ALA A 54 -22.70 -8.72 -10.03
CA ALA A 54 -21.81 -8.49 -11.12
C ALA A 54 -22.49 -7.49 -12.02
N CYS A 55 -22.10 -6.26 -11.89
CA CYS A 55 -22.34 -5.35 -12.97
C CYS A 55 -21.16 -5.56 -13.90
N PRO A 56 -21.33 -6.25 -15.04
CA PRO A 56 -20.34 -6.17 -16.07
C PRO A 56 -20.16 -4.67 -16.35
N THR A 57 -18.97 -4.17 -16.24
CA THR A 57 -18.64 -2.89 -16.82
C THR A 57 -18.52 -3.14 -18.33
N TYR A 58 -19.14 -2.30 -19.13
CA TYR A 58 -19.05 -2.43 -20.58
C TYR A 58 -17.87 -1.58 -21.07
N LYS A 59 -17.02 -2.16 -21.90
CA LYS A 59 -16.03 -1.39 -22.66
C LYS A 59 -16.77 -0.45 -23.63
N LYS A 60 -16.06 0.59 -24.10
CA LYS A 60 -16.60 1.54 -25.08
C LYS A 60 -17.09 0.91 -26.39
N ASN A 61 -16.66 -0.31 -26.71
CA ASN A 61 -17.07 -1.11 -27.87
C ASN A 61 -18.28 -2.03 -27.58
N GLY A 62 -18.88 -1.96 -26.39
CA GLY A 62 -20.00 -2.81 -26.00
C GLY A 62 -19.64 -4.20 -25.51
N GLU A 63 -18.34 -4.57 -25.48
CA GLU A 63 -17.90 -5.83 -24.87
C GLU A 63 -18.04 -5.78 -23.34
N GLU A 64 -18.56 -6.85 -22.75
CA GLU A 64 -18.61 -7.03 -21.31
C GLU A 64 -17.21 -7.04 -20.72
N ASP A 65 -16.92 -6.13 -19.80
CA ASP A 65 -15.67 -6.13 -19.04
C ASP A 65 -15.92 -6.78 -17.68
N TYR A 66 -15.66 -8.08 -17.61
CA TYR A 66 -15.73 -8.87 -16.37
C TYR A 66 -14.54 -8.62 -15.41
N SER A 67 -13.72 -7.62 -15.66
CA SER A 67 -12.74 -7.14 -14.68
C SER A 67 -13.44 -6.51 -13.45
N GLY A 68 -14.64 -7.02 -13.13
CA GLY A 68 -15.53 -6.58 -12.10
C GLY A 68 -14.99 -6.71 -10.68
N SER A 69 -15.84 -6.56 -9.69
CA SER A 69 -15.43 -6.46 -8.29
C SER A 69 -14.79 -7.75 -7.77
N THR A 70 -13.84 -7.61 -6.86
CA THR A 70 -13.26 -8.73 -6.09
C THR A 70 -14.36 -9.57 -5.43
N ALA A 71 -15.40 -8.91 -4.89
CA ALA A 71 -16.57 -9.56 -4.29
C ALA A 71 -17.24 -10.55 -5.23
N TYR A 72 -17.48 -10.13 -6.48
CA TYR A 72 -18.11 -11.00 -7.48
C TYR A 72 -17.25 -12.22 -7.80
N TRP A 73 -15.99 -12.01 -8.14
CA TRP A 73 -15.13 -13.11 -8.58
C TRP A 73 -14.79 -14.08 -7.45
N MET A 74 -14.68 -13.60 -6.20
CA MET A 74 -14.52 -14.48 -5.05
C MET A 74 -15.79 -15.28 -4.76
N THR A 75 -16.98 -14.71 -4.98
CA THR A 75 -18.25 -15.45 -4.87
C THR A 75 -18.37 -16.51 -5.97
N GLU A 76 -18.00 -16.19 -7.21
CA GLU A 76 -17.96 -17.17 -8.30
C GLU A 76 -16.92 -18.29 -8.02
N LEU A 77 -15.77 -17.95 -7.43
CA LEU A 77 -14.78 -18.93 -6.99
C LEU A 77 -15.39 -19.88 -5.94
N LYS A 78 -16.08 -19.35 -4.92
CA LYS A 78 -16.82 -20.17 -3.94
C LYS A 78 -17.77 -21.15 -4.64
N ARG A 79 -18.63 -20.64 -5.51
CA ARG A 79 -19.61 -21.47 -6.26
C ARG A 79 -18.95 -22.56 -7.10
N ALA A 80 -17.87 -22.22 -7.80
CA ALA A 80 -17.14 -23.19 -8.62
C ALA A 80 -16.51 -24.31 -7.79
N LEU A 81 -15.93 -23.96 -6.64
CA LEU A 81 -15.33 -24.95 -5.71
C LEU A 81 -16.40 -25.84 -5.07
N GLU A 82 -17.54 -25.30 -4.66
CA GLU A 82 -18.65 -26.04 -4.04
C GLU A 82 -19.36 -26.96 -5.04
N SER A 83 -19.58 -26.50 -6.26
CA SER A 83 -20.24 -27.29 -7.31
C SER A 83 -19.32 -28.36 -7.92
N LYS A 84 -18.02 -28.36 -7.58
CA LYS A 84 -16.99 -29.19 -8.19
C LYS A 84 -16.93 -29.06 -9.73
N ASN A 85 -17.48 -27.96 -10.27
CA ASN A 85 -17.45 -27.67 -11.68
C ASN A 85 -16.13 -26.96 -12.04
N THR A 86 -15.19 -27.72 -12.53
CA THR A 86 -13.83 -27.22 -12.86
C THR A 86 -13.71 -26.71 -14.27
N SER A 87 -14.76 -26.82 -15.12
CA SER A 87 -14.68 -26.51 -16.55
C SER A 87 -14.30 -25.04 -16.83
N ASN A 88 -14.66 -24.11 -15.93
CA ASN A 88 -14.37 -22.68 -16.05
C ASN A 88 -13.51 -22.15 -14.89
N LEU A 89 -13.00 -23.02 -14.02
CA LEU A 89 -12.34 -22.61 -12.77
C LEU A 89 -11.11 -21.74 -13.04
N ARG A 90 -10.29 -22.09 -14.04
CA ARG A 90 -9.11 -21.30 -14.41
C ARG A 90 -9.48 -19.86 -14.80
N ASN A 91 -10.53 -19.70 -15.56
CA ASN A 91 -11.00 -18.37 -15.97
C ASN A 91 -11.51 -17.56 -14.78
N ILE A 92 -12.26 -18.19 -13.86
CA ILE A 92 -12.74 -17.56 -12.62
C ILE A 92 -11.54 -17.14 -11.76
N VAL A 93 -10.55 -17.99 -11.56
CA VAL A 93 -9.33 -17.65 -10.80
C VAL A 93 -8.57 -16.50 -11.44
N ASN A 94 -8.39 -16.51 -12.76
CA ASN A 94 -7.73 -15.42 -13.48
C ASN A 94 -8.46 -14.08 -13.29
N HIS A 95 -9.79 -14.09 -13.37
CA HIS A 95 -10.58 -12.88 -13.11
C HIS A 95 -10.50 -12.43 -11.66
N ALA A 96 -10.47 -13.35 -10.70
CA ALA A 96 -10.26 -13.02 -9.28
C ALA A 96 -8.88 -12.36 -9.05
N VAL A 97 -7.82 -12.88 -9.67
CA VAL A 97 -6.48 -12.28 -9.66
C VAL A 97 -6.50 -10.87 -10.22
N VAL A 98 -7.13 -10.67 -11.38
CA VAL A 98 -7.25 -9.34 -12.04
C VAL A 98 -8.05 -8.36 -11.17
N ALA A 99 -9.16 -8.80 -10.57
CA ALA A 99 -10.01 -7.96 -9.74
C ALA A 99 -9.27 -7.49 -8.48
N VAL A 100 -8.59 -8.41 -7.76
CA VAL A 100 -7.78 -8.05 -6.59
C VAL A 100 -6.68 -7.06 -6.96
N ASP A 101 -5.99 -7.27 -8.09
CA ASP A 101 -4.93 -6.36 -8.56
C ASP A 101 -5.48 -4.96 -8.85
N LYS A 102 -6.55 -4.87 -9.64
CA LYS A 102 -7.12 -3.58 -10.08
C LYS A 102 -7.74 -2.78 -8.94
N GLU A 103 -8.55 -3.41 -8.09
CA GLU A 103 -9.22 -2.72 -6.99
C GLU A 103 -8.26 -2.28 -5.89
N ASN A 104 -7.17 -3.01 -5.71
CA ASN A 104 -6.25 -2.77 -4.60
C ASN A 104 -4.89 -2.21 -5.03
N SER A 105 -4.71 -1.90 -6.32
CA SER A 105 -3.47 -1.31 -6.86
C SER A 105 -2.21 -2.08 -6.44
N THR A 106 -2.25 -3.41 -6.57
CA THR A 106 -1.13 -4.26 -6.15
C THR A 106 0.00 -4.31 -7.18
N HIS A 107 -0.24 -3.68 -8.37
CA HIS A 107 0.76 -3.49 -9.41
C HIS A 107 1.45 -4.77 -9.88
N ILE A 108 0.65 -5.82 -10.11
CA ILE A 108 1.12 -7.02 -10.79
C ILE A 108 1.50 -6.66 -12.22
N ASN A 109 2.48 -7.35 -12.73
CA ASN A 109 3.10 -7.06 -14.01
C ASN A 109 2.08 -6.76 -15.13
N SER A 110 2.25 -5.62 -15.81
CA SER A 110 1.33 -5.13 -16.83
C SER A 110 1.32 -5.98 -18.11
N ASP A 111 2.36 -6.79 -18.35
CA ASP A 111 2.48 -7.69 -19.48
C ASP A 111 1.69 -9.01 -19.30
N GLY A 112 1.11 -9.23 -18.13
CA GLY A 112 0.30 -10.40 -17.81
C GLY A 112 1.08 -11.61 -17.28
N VAL A 113 2.40 -11.62 -17.36
CA VAL A 113 3.22 -12.76 -16.91
C VAL A 113 3.00 -13.07 -15.44
N GLY A 114 3.06 -12.05 -14.58
CA GLY A 114 2.80 -12.21 -13.15
C GLY A 114 1.39 -12.71 -12.85
N ARG A 115 0.39 -12.28 -13.61
CA ARG A 115 -1.00 -12.73 -13.45
C ARG A 115 -1.17 -14.20 -13.84
N GLU A 116 -0.56 -14.65 -14.91
CA GLU A 116 -0.59 -16.07 -15.29
C GLU A 116 0.07 -16.94 -14.23
N GLN A 117 1.25 -16.57 -13.76
CA GLN A 117 1.95 -17.30 -12.70
C GLN A 117 1.13 -17.40 -11.41
N LEU A 118 0.47 -16.29 -11.01
CA LEU A 118 -0.42 -16.28 -9.85
C LEU A 118 -1.65 -17.17 -10.08
N THR A 119 -2.24 -17.10 -11.29
CA THR A 119 -3.36 -17.98 -11.67
C THR A 119 -2.94 -19.45 -11.60
N ASP A 120 -1.78 -19.79 -12.11
CA ASP A 120 -1.25 -21.18 -12.09
C ASP A 120 -1.00 -21.68 -10.65
N ARG A 121 -0.39 -20.84 -9.80
CA ARG A 121 -0.16 -21.17 -8.38
C ARG A 121 -1.46 -21.39 -7.61
N ILE A 122 -2.45 -20.52 -7.83
CA ILE A 122 -3.77 -20.67 -7.21
C ILE A 122 -4.49 -21.90 -7.73
N MET A 123 -4.45 -22.15 -9.06
CA MET A 123 -5.04 -23.33 -9.66
C MET A 123 -4.45 -24.63 -9.13
N ALA A 124 -3.13 -24.67 -8.91
CA ALA A 124 -2.47 -25.83 -8.31
C ALA A 124 -2.97 -26.18 -6.92
N ARG A 125 -3.57 -25.23 -6.21
CA ARG A 125 -4.11 -25.37 -4.85
C ARG A 125 -5.64 -25.26 -4.78
N ALA A 126 -6.33 -25.02 -5.92
CA ALA A 126 -7.73 -24.61 -5.94
C ALA A 126 -8.66 -25.59 -5.20
N GLN A 127 -8.49 -26.89 -5.39
CA GLN A 127 -9.35 -27.91 -4.75
C GLN A 127 -9.19 -27.98 -3.23
N SER A 128 -8.02 -27.63 -2.70
CA SER A 128 -7.72 -27.58 -1.26
C SER A 128 -7.66 -26.17 -0.72
N LEU A 129 -7.97 -25.15 -1.50
CA LEU A 129 -7.80 -23.75 -1.12
C LEU A 129 -8.54 -23.40 0.17
N LYS A 130 -9.80 -23.83 0.30
CA LYS A 130 -10.61 -23.61 1.51
C LYS A 130 -10.01 -24.29 2.74
N GLU A 131 -9.46 -25.50 2.57
CA GLU A 131 -8.77 -26.24 3.64
C GLU A 131 -7.46 -25.54 4.04
N ILE A 132 -6.63 -25.17 3.06
CA ILE A 132 -5.38 -24.43 3.29
C ILE A 132 -5.65 -23.15 4.07
N LEU A 133 -6.62 -22.34 3.65
CA LEU A 133 -6.96 -21.07 4.29
C LEU A 133 -7.70 -21.24 5.64
N SER A 134 -8.25 -22.42 5.93
CA SER A 134 -8.86 -22.72 7.24
C SER A 134 -7.84 -22.92 8.35
N ASN A 135 -6.60 -23.29 7.99
CA ASN A 135 -5.50 -23.47 8.91
C ASN A 135 -4.50 -22.32 8.76
N VAL A 136 -4.16 -21.67 9.87
CA VAL A 136 -3.29 -20.48 9.83
C VAL A 136 -1.91 -20.79 9.27
N ASP A 137 -1.27 -21.87 9.70
CA ASP A 137 0.11 -22.18 9.30
C ASP A 137 0.21 -22.50 7.80
N SER A 138 -0.71 -23.33 7.29
CA SER A 138 -0.75 -23.63 5.85
C SER A 138 -1.15 -22.42 5.02
N GLY A 139 -2.01 -21.55 5.55
CA GLY A 139 -2.38 -20.30 4.89
C GLY A 139 -1.23 -19.28 4.86
N LEU A 140 -0.43 -19.17 5.92
CA LEU A 140 0.78 -18.35 5.93
C LEU A 140 1.78 -18.84 4.86
N THR A 141 2.03 -20.15 4.81
CA THR A 141 2.88 -20.76 3.78
C THR A 141 2.36 -20.47 2.37
N PHE A 142 1.05 -20.63 2.15
CA PHE A 142 0.42 -20.32 0.87
C PHE A 142 0.58 -18.85 0.46
N ILE A 143 0.42 -17.91 1.41
CA ILE A 143 0.59 -16.48 1.13
C ILE A 143 2.04 -16.17 0.74
N GLU A 144 3.02 -16.73 1.42
CA GLU A 144 4.44 -16.54 1.09
C GLU A 144 4.78 -17.16 -0.28
N GLU A 145 4.33 -18.38 -0.58
CA GLU A 145 4.46 -19.01 -1.90
C GLU A 145 3.79 -18.16 -3.00
N LEU A 146 2.61 -17.59 -2.72
CA LEU A 146 1.89 -16.78 -3.70
C LEU A 146 2.56 -15.43 -3.93
N ALA A 147 3.23 -14.88 -2.90
CA ALA A 147 3.94 -13.60 -3.00
C ALA A 147 5.15 -13.66 -3.92
N GLU A 148 5.76 -14.84 -4.06
CA GLU A 148 6.89 -15.05 -4.97
C GLU A 148 6.39 -15.08 -6.41
N ILE A 149 6.72 -14.03 -7.17
CA ILE A 149 6.50 -13.97 -8.62
C ILE A 149 7.81 -13.65 -9.32
N THR A 150 8.14 -14.44 -10.34
CA THR A 150 9.23 -14.11 -11.24
C THR A 150 8.70 -13.17 -12.33
N THR A 151 9.39 -12.06 -12.54
CA THR A 151 9.07 -11.10 -13.58
C THR A 151 10.03 -11.29 -14.74
N GLY A 152 9.50 -11.68 -15.91
CA GLY A 152 10.27 -11.68 -17.15
C GLY A 152 10.91 -13.03 -17.54
N VAL A 153 11.37 -13.07 -18.76
CA VAL A 153 11.92 -14.27 -19.46
C VAL A 153 13.44 -14.35 -19.31
N ASP A 154 14.09 -13.31 -18.80
CA ASP A 154 15.55 -13.21 -18.72
C ASP A 154 16.06 -13.72 -17.37
N GLU A 155 17.13 -14.52 -17.41
CA GLU A 155 17.83 -15.09 -16.24
C GLU A 155 18.35 -14.03 -15.24
N GLU A 156 18.38 -12.75 -15.61
CA GLU A 156 18.84 -11.63 -14.78
C GLU A 156 17.73 -11.05 -13.87
N HIS A 157 16.46 -11.44 -14.04
CA HIS A 157 15.37 -10.89 -13.25
C HIS A 157 15.25 -11.64 -11.91
N LYS A 158 15.62 -10.98 -10.82
CA LYS A 158 15.42 -11.47 -9.45
C LYS A 158 13.94 -11.77 -9.22
N ALA A 159 13.68 -12.85 -8.48
CA ALA A 159 12.37 -13.14 -7.96
C ALA A 159 11.81 -11.90 -7.24
N ARG A 160 10.58 -11.52 -7.58
CA ARG A 160 9.89 -10.40 -6.97
C ARG A 160 8.88 -10.95 -5.97
N THR A 161 8.89 -10.42 -4.74
CA THR A 161 7.84 -10.71 -3.76
C THR A 161 6.73 -9.65 -3.84
N ASN A 162 5.48 -10.08 -3.82
CA ASN A 162 4.32 -9.19 -3.76
C ASN A 162 3.38 -9.60 -2.61
N LEU A 163 3.84 -9.36 -1.38
CA LEU A 163 3.06 -9.62 -0.16
C LEU A 163 1.72 -8.88 -0.16
N SER A 164 1.67 -7.69 -0.78
CA SER A 164 0.45 -6.90 -0.87
C SER A 164 -0.65 -7.61 -1.67
N PHE A 165 -0.31 -8.23 -2.81
CA PHE A 165 -1.27 -9.02 -3.57
C PHE A 165 -1.66 -10.29 -2.82
N ALA A 166 -0.67 -11.08 -2.41
CA ALA A 166 -0.88 -12.39 -1.82
C ALA A 166 -1.74 -12.35 -0.56
N SER A 167 -1.47 -11.38 0.34
CA SER A 167 -2.27 -11.20 1.55
C SER A 167 -3.70 -10.77 1.26
N LYS A 168 -3.91 -9.85 0.30
CA LYS A 168 -5.23 -9.40 -0.12
C LYS A 168 -6.03 -10.53 -0.76
N PHE A 169 -5.40 -11.34 -1.63
CA PHE A 169 -6.05 -12.50 -2.20
C PHE A 169 -6.51 -13.48 -1.11
N ALA A 170 -5.63 -13.83 -0.17
CA ALA A 170 -5.97 -14.74 0.92
C ALA A 170 -7.07 -14.16 1.84
N HIS A 171 -6.97 -12.88 2.18
CA HIS A 171 -7.98 -12.17 2.98
C HIS A 171 -9.36 -12.22 2.33
N TYR A 172 -9.46 -11.82 1.05
CA TYR A 172 -10.74 -11.86 0.34
C TYR A 172 -11.24 -13.29 0.09
N ALA A 173 -10.33 -14.24 -0.18
CA ALA A 173 -10.71 -15.64 -0.29
C ALA A 173 -11.32 -16.16 1.03
N CYS A 174 -10.72 -15.87 2.18
CA CYS A 174 -11.31 -16.19 3.48
C CYS A 174 -12.68 -15.53 3.66
N PHE A 175 -12.76 -14.24 3.37
CA PHE A 175 -13.99 -13.46 3.56
C PHE A 175 -15.19 -14.02 2.76
N TYR A 176 -14.96 -14.55 1.55
CA TYR A 176 -16.01 -15.03 0.67
C TYR A 176 -16.20 -16.55 0.66
N LEU A 177 -15.14 -17.34 0.91
CA LEU A 177 -15.24 -18.80 0.94
C LEU A 177 -15.87 -19.35 2.23
N PHE A 178 -15.71 -18.63 3.35
CA PHE A 178 -16.33 -19.04 4.63
C PHE A 178 -17.68 -18.34 4.84
N GLU A 179 -18.54 -18.96 5.67
CA GLU A 179 -19.87 -18.41 5.99
C GLU A 179 -19.77 -17.12 6.82
N GLU A 180 -20.83 -16.31 6.81
CA GLU A 180 -20.83 -14.94 7.35
C GLU A 180 -20.34 -14.84 8.81
N ASN A 181 -20.68 -15.79 9.65
CA ASN A 181 -20.30 -15.82 11.07
C ASN A 181 -19.10 -16.73 11.36
N ASP A 182 -18.40 -17.19 10.34
CA ASP A 182 -17.25 -18.07 10.51
C ASP A 182 -16.00 -17.23 10.90
N PRO A 183 -15.37 -17.52 12.05
CA PRO A 183 -14.19 -16.77 12.48
C PRO A 183 -13.01 -16.86 11.52
N ARG A 184 -12.98 -17.89 10.66
CA ARG A 184 -11.92 -18.06 9.65
C ARG A 184 -11.96 -17.00 8.56
N ARG A 185 -13.04 -16.24 8.44
CA ARG A 185 -13.10 -15.05 7.55
C ARG A 185 -12.04 -14.02 7.92
N ASP A 186 -11.60 -14.00 9.17
CA ASP A 186 -10.64 -13.06 9.73
C ASP A 186 -9.22 -13.65 9.88
N ASN A 187 -8.94 -14.79 9.25
CA ASN A 187 -7.67 -15.48 9.44
C ASN A 187 -6.45 -14.66 9.04
N PHE A 188 -6.53 -13.80 8.03
CA PHE A 188 -5.36 -13.13 7.47
C PHE A 188 -5.53 -11.62 7.36
N SER A 189 -4.51 -10.89 7.84
CA SER A 189 -4.40 -9.44 7.73
C SER A 189 -3.90 -9.03 6.35
N ILE A 190 -4.33 -7.86 5.88
CA ILE A 190 -3.84 -7.27 4.64
C ILE A 190 -2.46 -6.64 4.85
N TYR A 191 -1.47 -7.04 4.06
CA TYR A 191 -0.18 -6.37 3.99
C TYR A 191 -0.30 -5.11 3.12
N ASP A 192 -0.32 -3.95 3.78
CA ASP A 192 -0.52 -2.66 3.14
C ASP A 192 0.56 -1.64 3.55
N ASN A 193 0.91 -0.75 2.63
CA ASN A 193 1.92 0.27 2.88
C ASN A 193 1.54 1.25 4.02
N VAL A 194 0.24 1.52 4.21
CA VAL A 194 -0.23 2.39 5.31
C VAL A 194 -0.01 1.68 6.65
N LEU A 195 -0.38 0.40 6.73
CA LEU A 195 -0.16 -0.41 7.92
C LEU A 195 1.34 -0.51 8.23
N ASN A 196 2.17 -0.87 7.25
CA ASN A 196 3.62 -0.98 7.44
C ASN A 196 4.26 0.29 8.00
N LYS A 197 3.76 1.46 7.60
CA LYS A 197 4.24 2.75 8.13
C LYS A 197 3.68 3.09 9.52
N ALA A 198 2.50 2.59 9.87
CA ALA A 198 1.85 2.84 11.16
C ALA A 198 2.28 1.85 12.25
N LEU A 199 2.53 0.58 11.91
CA LEU A 199 2.88 -0.47 12.86
C LEU A 199 4.06 -0.12 13.79
N PRO A 200 5.16 0.51 13.34
CA PRO A 200 6.26 0.91 14.23
C PRO A 200 5.83 1.77 15.43
N ILE A 201 4.74 2.53 15.30
CA ILE A 201 4.18 3.35 16.39
C ILE A 201 3.64 2.44 17.50
N TYR A 202 2.87 1.43 17.14
CA TYR A 202 2.26 0.48 18.09
C TYR A 202 3.27 -0.53 18.64
N ILE A 203 4.24 -0.95 17.81
CA ILE A 203 5.39 -1.74 18.26
C ILE A 203 6.11 -1.02 19.40
N LYS A 204 6.43 0.26 19.20
CA LYS A 204 7.05 1.10 20.24
C LYS A 204 6.15 1.28 21.46
N LYS A 205 4.86 1.56 21.24
CA LYS A 205 3.89 1.78 22.31
C LYS A 205 3.77 0.59 23.25
N TYR A 206 3.72 -0.60 22.69
CA TYR A 206 3.54 -1.85 23.46
C TYR A 206 4.86 -2.57 23.78
N ASN A 207 6.00 -1.94 23.46
CA ASN A 207 7.35 -2.50 23.69
C ASN A 207 7.49 -3.91 23.08
N LEU A 208 7.05 -4.07 21.85
CA LEU A 208 7.10 -5.34 21.12
C LEU A 208 8.38 -5.46 20.28
N ALA A 209 8.74 -6.69 19.95
CA ALA A 209 9.76 -6.94 18.92
C ALA A 209 9.26 -6.43 17.56
N GLY A 210 10.17 -5.90 16.75
CA GLY A 210 9.87 -5.57 15.36
C GLY A 210 9.56 -6.82 14.53
N TYR A 211 9.11 -6.60 13.29
CA TYR A 211 8.88 -7.69 12.35
C TYR A 211 9.80 -7.55 11.13
N ASP A 212 10.02 -8.68 10.45
CA ASP A 212 10.69 -8.71 9.16
C ASP A 212 9.69 -8.28 8.06
N PRO A 213 9.92 -7.15 7.36
CA PRO A 213 9.01 -6.67 6.34
C PRO A 213 8.95 -7.57 5.10
N ASP A 214 9.94 -8.45 4.92
CA ASP A 214 9.99 -9.39 3.80
C ASP A 214 9.32 -10.73 4.12
N SER A 215 8.84 -10.94 5.36
CA SER A 215 8.13 -12.14 5.81
C SER A 215 6.69 -11.83 6.23
N TYR A 216 5.74 -12.44 5.53
CA TYR A 216 4.32 -12.31 5.90
C TYR A 216 4.03 -12.96 7.26
N SER A 217 4.64 -14.08 7.57
CA SER A 217 4.49 -14.76 8.87
C SER A 217 4.95 -13.87 10.02
N SER A 218 6.05 -13.15 9.85
CA SER A 218 6.54 -12.18 10.83
C SER A 218 5.58 -11.00 10.99
N TYR A 219 5.09 -10.44 9.89
CA TYR A 219 4.08 -9.38 9.87
C TYR A 219 2.78 -9.81 10.56
N TYR A 220 2.26 -10.99 10.21
CA TYR A 220 1.06 -11.58 10.79
C TYR A 220 1.15 -11.72 12.31
N LYS A 221 2.30 -12.23 12.80
CA LYS A 221 2.57 -12.36 14.23
C LYS A 221 2.60 -10.99 14.92
N CYS A 222 3.28 -10.01 14.33
CA CYS A 222 3.36 -8.65 14.86
C CYS A 222 1.97 -8.03 15.06
N ILE A 223 1.07 -8.14 14.08
CA ILE A 223 -0.32 -7.66 14.23
C ILE A 223 -1.03 -8.38 15.37
N GLY A 224 -0.88 -9.70 15.47
CA GLY A 224 -1.47 -10.46 16.57
C GLY A 224 -0.93 -10.03 17.94
N ASP A 225 0.35 -9.71 18.03
CA ASP A 225 0.98 -9.21 19.26
C ASP A 225 0.45 -7.82 19.64
N ILE A 226 0.26 -6.92 18.68
CA ILE A 226 -0.33 -5.60 18.89
C ILE A 226 -1.78 -5.72 19.35
N ILE A 227 -2.58 -6.55 18.69
CA ILE A 227 -3.99 -6.78 19.06
C ILE A 227 -4.08 -7.30 20.50
N ARG A 228 -3.31 -8.33 20.84
CA ARG A 228 -3.30 -8.86 22.23
C ARG A 228 -2.85 -7.81 23.25
N SER A 229 -1.85 -7.01 22.91
CA SER A 229 -1.32 -5.97 23.81
C SER A 229 -2.26 -4.77 23.97
N SER A 230 -3.24 -4.60 23.07
CA SER A 230 -4.28 -3.57 23.25
C SER A 230 -5.23 -3.87 24.41
N GLY A 231 -5.36 -5.15 24.80
CA GLY A 231 -6.30 -5.61 25.79
C GLY A 231 -7.75 -5.67 25.31
N GLU A 232 -7.99 -5.45 24.02
CA GLU A 232 -9.30 -5.43 23.37
C GLU A 232 -9.48 -6.66 22.48
N ASP A 233 -10.71 -7.12 22.35
CA ASP A 233 -11.08 -8.23 21.45
C ASP A 233 -11.29 -7.69 20.02
N LEU A 234 -10.18 -7.49 19.31
CA LEU A 234 -10.19 -6.91 17.98
C LEU A 234 -10.02 -8.00 16.91
N SER A 235 -10.86 -7.94 15.88
CA SER A 235 -10.64 -8.71 14.66
C SER A 235 -9.44 -8.14 13.88
N ARG A 236 -8.76 -8.98 13.10
CA ARG A 236 -7.67 -8.54 12.22
C ARG A 236 -8.16 -7.59 11.13
N ASN A 237 -9.30 -7.91 10.55
CA ASN A 237 -9.95 -7.06 9.55
C ASN A 237 -10.32 -5.69 10.13
N GLY A 238 -10.91 -5.67 11.32
CA GLY A 238 -11.25 -4.42 12.01
C GLY A 238 -10.01 -3.59 12.34
N PHE A 239 -8.93 -4.24 12.79
CA PHE A 239 -7.64 -3.58 13.01
C PHE A 239 -7.09 -2.97 11.71
N ASP A 240 -7.06 -3.73 10.61
CA ASP A 240 -6.59 -3.26 9.31
C ASP A 240 -7.40 -2.05 8.84
N HIS A 241 -8.73 -2.11 8.92
CA HIS A 241 -9.61 -1.01 8.57
C HIS A 241 -9.35 0.24 9.41
N LEU A 242 -9.23 0.08 10.73
CA LEU A 242 -9.00 1.19 11.65
C LEU A 242 -7.68 1.90 11.37
N ILE A 243 -6.59 1.13 11.25
CA ILE A 243 -5.27 1.67 10.96
C ILE A 243 -5.24 2.36 9.59
N TRP A 244 -5.76 1.70 8.56
CA TRP A 244 -5.78 2.24 7.20
C TRP A 244 -6.59 3.56 7.13
N TYR A 245 -7.78 3.59 7.71
CA TYR A 245 -8.64 4.78 7.70
C TYR A 245 -8.02 5.95 8.45
N TYR A 246 -7.47 5.69 9.62
CA TYR A 246 -6.88 6.76 10.42
C TYR A 246 -5.60 7.32 9.81
N TYR A 247 -4.72 6.46 9.33
CA TYR A 247 -3.38 6.87 8.92
C TYR A 247 -3.23 7.22 7.44
N LYS A 248 -4.08 6.77 6.55
CA LYS A 248 -3.93 6.94 5.09
C LYS A 248 -3.61 8.38 4.63
N ALA A 249 -4.12 9.39 5.32
CA ALA A 249 -3.85 10.80 4.99
C ALA A 249 -3.04 11.54 6.07
N ARG A 250 -2.48 10.83 7.05
CA ARG A 250 -1.81 11.44 8.22
C ARG A 250 -0.34 11.04 8.36
N LEU A 251 0.12 9.99 7.71
CA LEU A 251 1.48 9.46 7.87
C LEU A 251 2.55 10.51 7.57
N ASP A 252 2.35 11.32 6.54
CA ASP A 252 3.31 12.36 6.18
C ASP A 252 3.36 13.48 7.25
N SER A 253 2.22 13.83 7.84
CA SER A 253 2.18 14.83 8.92
C SER A 253 2.81 14.33 10.24
N ILE A 254 2.75 13.04 10.51
CA ILE A 254 3.40 12.39 11.66
C ILE A 254 4.92 12.41 11.50
N LYS A 255 5.43 12.10 10.31
CA LYS A 255 6.87 12.19 10.00
C LYS A 255 7.42 13.59 10.19
N LEU A 256 6.72 14.60 9.69
CA LEU A 256 7.11 16.01 9.82
C LEU A 256 7.24 16.46 11.28
N LYS A 257 6.41 15.96 12.20
CA LYS A 257 6.51 16.27 13.62
C LYS A 257 7.71 15.61 14.28
N LYS A 258 8.07 14.38 13.90
CA LYS A 258 9.26 13.68 14.42
C LYS A 258 10.56 14.39 14.02
N GLU A 259 10.65 14.91 12.81
CA GLU A 259 11.83 15.64 12.32
C GLU A 259 12.01 16.99 13.06
N LYS A 260 10.93 17.63 13.52
CA LYS A 260 10.98 18.88 14.30
C LYS A 260 11.33 18.69 15.79
N ALA A 261 11.18 17.49 16.33
CA ALA A 261 11.38 17.20 17.77
C ALA A 261 12.79 16.69 18.13
N SER A 262 13.70 16.57 17.18
CA SER A 262 15.07 16.10 17.44
C SER A 262 16.12 17.20 17.22
N PRO A 263 16.57 17.92 18.25
CA PRO A 263 17.79 18.68 18.18
C PRO A 263 18.94 17.89 18.80
N VAL A 264 19.48 16.90 18.12
CA VAL A 264 20.85 16.44 18.36
C VAL A 264 21.43 15.86 17.07
N LEU A 265 22.26 16.66 16.43
CA LEU A 265 23.19 16.26 15.39
C LEU A 265 24.13 15.18 15.89
N LYS A 266 23.91 13.95 15.46
CA LYS A 266 25.01 12.97 15.33
C LYS A 266 25.30 12.86 13.84
N VAL A 267 26.38 13.50 13.43
CA VAL A 267 27.02 13.31 12.12
C VAL A 267 27.36 11.83 12.00
N LYS A 268 26.58 11.07 11.27
CA LYS A 268 27.01 9.80 10.71
C LYS A 268 27.43 10.08 9.28
N GLU A 269 28.68 9.85 9.00
CA GLU A 269 29.21 9.74 7.65
C GLU A 269 28.37 8.70 6.88
N ASN A 270 27.45 9.17 6.06
CA ASN A 270 26.67 8.31 5.17
C ASN A 270 27.55 7.94 3.97
N ARG A 271 28.16 6.76 4.04
CA ARG A 271 28.49 6.02 2.83
C ARG A 271 27.16 5.63 2.17
N HIS A 272 26.80 6.38 1.11
CA HIS A 272 25.65 6.02 0.26
C HIS A 272 25.94 4.67 -0.40
N VAL A 273 25.28 3.61 0.12
CA VAL A 273 25.04 2.41 -0.66
C VAL A 273 23.91 2.78 -1.62
N ALA A 274 24.18 2.74 -2.91
CA ALA A 274 23.20 3.02 -3.95
C ALA A 274 22.02 2.05 -3.81
N SER A 275 20.85 2.56 -3.38
CA SER A 275 19.60 1.83 -3.45
C SER A 275 19.27 1.55 -4.92
N GLU A 276 19.00 0.30 -5.27
CA GLU A 276 18.67 -0.11 -6.65
C GLU A 276 17.35 0.48 -7.16
N THR A 277 16.53 1.10 -6.29
CA THR A 277 15.23 1.67 -6.63
C THR A 277 15.19 3.18 -6.37
N PHE A 278 15.41 3.98 -7.41
CA PHE A 278 15.24 5.43 -7.36
C PHE A 278 13.77 5.83 -7.40
N SER A 279 13.32 6.65 -6.47
CA SER A 279 11.96 7.18 -6.37
C SER A 279 11.89 8.70 -6.52
N THR A 280 10.70 9.24 -6.76
CA THR A 280 10.46 10.70 -6.72
C THR A 280 10.80 11.29 -5.35
N GLN A 281 10.68 10.50 -4.29
CA GLN A 281 10.99 10.94 -2.94
C GLN A 281 12.50 11.14 -2.73
N ASP A 282 13.34 10.27 -3.30
CA ASP A 282 14.81 10.42 -3.21
C ASP A 282 15.27 11.73 -3.88
N ALA A 283 14.70 12.04 -5.05
CA ALA A 283 14.97 13.32 -5.72
C ALA A 283 14.50 14.52 -4.90
N TYR A 284 13.34 14.42 -4.26
CA TYR A 284 12.80 15.47 -3.42
C TYR A 284 13.68 15.73 -2.19
N GLU A 285 14.13 14.68 -1.51
CA GLU A 285 15.02 14.77 -0.35
C GLU A 285 16.39 15.35 -0.72
N TYR A 286 16.94 14.96 -1.86
CA TYR A 286 18.16 15.55 -2.40
C TYR A 286 18.03 17.06 -2.64
N ILE A 287 16.90 17.51 -3.19
CA ILE A 287 16.66 18.95 -3.42
C ILE A 287 16.57 19.69 -2.09
N LEU A 288 15.85 19.16 -1.11
CA LEU A 288 15.75 19.76 0.22
C LEU A 288 17.12 19.83 0.90
N TYR A 289 17.90 18.77 0.84
CA TYR A 289 19.27 18.75 1.36
C TYR A 289 20.14 19.82 0.70
N SER A 290 20.08 19.92 -0.64
CA SER A 290 20.85 20.93 -1.40
C SER A 290 20.45 22.36 -1.03
N LYS A 291 19.16 22.62 -0.79
CA LYS A 291 18.66 23.93 -0.30
C LYS A 291 19.22 24.25 1.08
N GLU A 292 19.19 23.30 2.01
CA GLU A 292 19.71 23.49 3.38
C GLU A 292 21.23 23.69 3.40
N GLU A 293 21.96 22.91 2.60
CA GLU A 293 23.42 23.07 2.46
C GLU A 293 23.79 24.45 1.90
N ALA A 294 23.09 24.89 0.85
CA ALA A 294 23.29 26.23 0.29
C ALA A 294 22.99 27.31 1.31
N LYS A 295 21.94 27.18 2.12
CA LYS A 295 21.59 28.11 3.21
C LYS A 295 22.66 28.14 4.30
N ARG A 296 23.20 26.99 4.71
CA ARG A 296 24.31 26.91 5.68
C ARG A 296 25.57 27.60 5.16
N ASN A 297 25.77 27.57 3.84
CA ASN A 297 26.87 28.25 3.16
C ASN A 297 26.59 29.75 2.87
N GLY A 298 25.54 30.34 3.50
CA GLY A 298 25.22 31.76 3.40
C GLY A 298 24.60 32.19 2.06
N LYS A 299 24.12 31.24 1.24
CA LYS A 299 23.44 31.58 -0.02
C LYS A 299 21.99 31.97 0.27
N THR A 300 21.47 32.91 -0.50
CA THR A 300 20.08 33.35 -0.46
C THR A 300 19.22 32.66 -1.53
N GLU A 301 19.85 32.00 -2.48
CA GLU A 301 19.19 31.24 -3.54
C GLU A 301 20.07 30.08 -4.02
N ILE A 302 19.43 29.05 -4.60
CA ILE A 302 20.10 27.95 -5.29
C ILE A 302 19.36 27.59 -6.58
N THR A 303 20.11 27.34 -7.65
CA THR A 303 19.56 26.85 -8.91
C THR A 303 19.90 25.37 -9.08
N ILE A 304 18.90 24.54 -9.36
CA ILE A 304 19.06 23.10 -9.57
C ILE A 304 18.50 22.73 -10.94
N LYS A 305 19.25 21.92 -11.69
CA LYS A 305 18.82 21.31 -12.96
C LYS A 305 18.42 19.85 -12.74
N ALA A 306 17.45 19.38 -13.49
CA ALA A 306 17.09 17.95 -13.47
C ALA A 306 18.27 17.05 -13.86
N LEU A 307 19.18 17.54 -14.72
CA LEU A 307 20.42 16.86 -15.07
C LEU A 307 21.35 16.65 -13.87
N ASP A 308 21.42 17.61 -12.95
CA ASP A 308 22.30 17.51 -11.77
C ASP A 308 21.81 16.42 -10.82
N ILE A 309 20.50 16.31 -10.65
CA ILE A 309 19.86 15.22 -9.90
C ILE A 309 20.15 13.87 -10.58
N ALA A 310 19.98 13.80 -11.91
CA ALA A 310 20.23 12.59 -12.68
C ALA A 310 21.70 12.13 -12.57
N ARG A 311 22.66 13.07 -12.57
CA ARG A 311 24.09 12.80 -12.37
C ARG A 311 24.39 12.29 -10.95
N HIS A 312 23.78 12.92 -9.95
CA HIS A 312 23.98 12.54 -8.55
C HIS A 312 23.55 11.08 -8.29
N PHE A 313 22.38 10.70 -8.76
CA PHE A 313 21.84 9.34 -8.60
C PHE A 313 22.29 8.36 -9.69
N LYS A 314 22.99 8.82 -10.74
CA LYS A 314 23.37 8.03 -11.93
C LYS A 314 22.14 7.38 -12.62
N ARG A 315 21.00 8.09 -12.64
CA ARG A 315 19.71 7.59 -13.12
C ARG A 315 19.09 8.49 -14.19
N TYR A 316 19.62 8.38 -15.40
CA TYR A 316 19.15 9.16 -16.56
C TYR A 316 17.82 8.66 -17.14
N ASP A 317 17.38 7.49 -16.73
CA ASP A 317 16.10 6.87 -17.07
C ASP A 317 14.90 7.40 -16.23
N ARG A 318 15.17 8.20 -15.19
CA ARG A 318 14.19 8.69 -14.21
C ARG A 318 13.97 10.20 -14.21
N ILE A 319 14.10 10.85 -15.35
CA ILE A 319 13.98 12.31 -15.46
C ILE A 319 12.58 12.83 -15.09
N VAL A 320 11.52 12.13 -15.48
CA VAL A 320 10.13 12.55 -15.17
C VAL A 320 9.86 12.61 -13.66
N PRO A 321 10.17 11.58 -12.85
CA PRO A 321 10.11 11.65 -11.39
C PRO A 321 10.94 12.81 -10.80
N MET A 322 12.14 13.06 -11.32
CA MET A 322 13.01 14.17 -10.87
C MET A 322 12.39 15.53 -11.13
N CYS A 323 11.85 15.76 -12.32
CA CYS A 323 11.13 16.99 -12.65
C CYS A 323 9.89 17.19 -11.78
N GLY A 324 9.17 16.12 -11.45
CA GLY A 324 8.06 16.13 -10.52
C GLY A 324 8.49 16.56 -9.12
N ALA A 325 9.57 15.98 -8.60
CA ALA A 325 10.16 16.33 -7.31
C ALA A 325 10.61 17.80 -7.26
N MET A 326 11.25 18.29 -8.34
CA MET A 326 11.69 19.69 -8.45
C MET A 326 10.52 20.66 -8.31
N ARG A 327 9.40 20.42 -9.01
CA ARG A 327 8.21 21.28 -8.90
C ARG A 327 7.55 21.15 -7.54
N LYS A 328 7.51 19.97 -6.95
CA LYS A 328 6.97 19.72 -5.60
C LYS A 328 7.77 20.47 -4.53
N ALA A 329 9.06 20.65 -4.74
CA ALA A 329 9.95 21.36 -3.80
C ALA A 329 9.90 22.88 -3.89
N MET A 330 9.10 23.44 -4.80
CA MET A 330 8.94 24.88 -4.96
C MET A 330 8.10 25.48 -3.82
N ASN A 331 8.54 26.64 -3.34
CA ASN A 331 7.84 27.51 -2.41
C ASN A 331 7.44 28.83 -3.08
N PRO A 332 6.55 29.63 -2.47
CA PRO A 332 6.28 30.98 -2.97
C PRO A 332 7.55 31.82 -3.06
N GLY A 333 7.82 32.31 -4.27
CA GLY A 333 9.03 33.08 -4.61
C GLY A 333 10.05 32.30 -5.43
N ASP A 334 9.95 30.97 -5.52
CA ASP A 334 10.79 30.17 -6.40
C ASP A 334 10.39 30.34 -7.86
N VAL A 335 11.35 30.27 -8.78
CA VAL A 335 11.14 30.57 -10.20
C VAL A 335 11.66 29.44 -11.10
N ILE A 336 10.84 29.00 -12.05
CA ILE A 336 11.31 28.10 -13.10
C ILE A 336 12.08 28.93 -14.13
N ILE A 337 13.41 28.74 -14.21
CA ILE A 337 14.27 29.44 -15.14
C ILE A 337 14.13 28.90 -16.56
N HIS A 338 14.06 27.57 -16.68
CA HIS A 338 13.92 26.93 -17.98
C HIS A 338 12.88 25.79 -17.90
N THR A 339 11.86 25.90 -18.75
CA THR A 339 10.84 24.84 -18.94
C THR A 339 11.06 24.15 -20.28
N PRO A 340 11.35 22.85 -20.29
CA PRO A 340 11.49 22.14 -21.56
C PRO A 340 10.17 22.05 -22.33
N PRO A 341 10.15 21.98 -23.68
CA PRO A 341 8.94 22.02 -24.51
C PRO A 341 7.87 20.94 -24.14
N LYS A 342 8.31 19.76 -23.68
CA LYS A 342 7.44 18.67 -23.24
C LYS A 342 7.22 18.65 -21.72
N GLY A 343 7.54 19.73 -21.02
CA GLY A 343 7.36 19.88 -19.57
C GLY A 343 8.41 19.15 -18.71
N ASN A 344 8.92 18.00 -19.12
CA ASN A 344 9.88 17.19 -18.36
C ASN A 344 11.09 16.82 -19.24
N SER A 345 12.26 17.27 -18.87
CA SER A 345 13.53 16.83 -19.46
C SER A 345 14.71 17.19 -18.54
N THR A 346 15.90 16.75 -18.90
CA THR A 346 17.16 17.07 -18.22
C THR A 346 17.45 18.57 -18.15
N THR A 347 16.79 19.37 -19.00
CA THR A 347 16.98 20.84 -19.12
C THR A 347 16.04 21.62 -18.20
N LEU A 348 15.09 21.00 -17.48
CA LEU A 348 14.30 21.71 -16.47
C LEU A 348 15.23 22.31 -15.43
N GLU A 349 15.08 23.63 -15.19
CA GLU A 349 15.93 24.40 -14.28
C GLU A 349 15.05 25.26 -13.36
N ILE A 350 15.22 25.13 -12.05
CA ILE A 350 14.45 25.86 -11.05
C ILE A 350 15.40 26.58 -10.10
N LYS A 351 15.13 27.87 -9.88
CA LYS A 351 15.75 28.69 -8.86
C LYS A 351 14.88 28.66 -7.61
N TYR A 352 15.45 28.24 -6.50
CA TYR A 352 14.83 28.20 -5.20
C TYR A 352 15.35 29.33 -4.32
N MET A 353 14.46 30.10 -3.73
CA MET A 353 14.78 31.15 -2.77
C MET A 353 14.94 30.55 -1.37
N LEU A 354 16.08 30.82 -0.74
CA LEU A 354 16.44 30.30 0.58
C LEU A 354 16.10 31.34 1.66
N LYS A 355 14.95 31.18 2.28
CA LYS A 355 14.50 32.04 3.40
C LYS A 355 15.03 31.55 4.73
#